data_d067d2a28b57defff0bb4e044860a792
#
_entry.id   d067d2a28b57defff0bb4e044860a792
#
_cell.length_a   1.000
_cell.length_b   1.000
_cell.length_c   1.000
_cell.angle_alpha   90.00
_cell.angle_beta   90.00
_cell.angle_gamma   90.00
#
_symmetry.space_group_name_H-M   'P 1'
#
loop_
_entity.id
_entity.type
_entity.pdbx_description
1 polymer ?
#
loop_
_entity_poly.entity_id
_entity_poly.type
_entity_poly.pdbx_seq_one_letter_code
_entity_poly.pdbx_strand_id
1 'polypeptide(L)'
;VTGGNQAHSTALNIDGVVDPRLVQPSGASKTQVIQAHVHGAEQQHGHLILNHPNFHYSNTAEDIRPVEGLHLFELHNGHPSVNNFGDDEHDSVEEIWNDLLTDGMLIYGVSSDDAHHFQKLGPEHSNPGRGWVMVQAEVLTPDAISEAMYQGNFYATSGVMLSKASIDGRRISIAVDEAATDRELSSSFVVGHVTPGGVEGVSIQFIGPEGRVLESVGGAKASYSVSDEYSYVRAKVVYTRKVENGYENFYAWMQPVFT
;
A
#
# COMPACT_ATOMS: atom_id res chain seq x y z
N VAL A 1 16.44 0.95 5.49
CA VAL A 1 17.06 1.20 6.81
C VAL A 1 16.40 0.31 7.83
N THR A 2 17.17 -0.34 8.70
CA THR A 2 16.65 -1.24 9.74
C THR A 2 16.88 -0.61 11.10
N GLY A 3 15.82 -0.35 11.84
CA GLY A 3 15.87 0.20 13.19
C GLY A 3 15.96 -0.89 14.26
N GLY A 4 16.62 -0.58 15.39
CA GLY A 4 16.78 -1.50 16.52
C GLY A 4 15.45 -1.91 17.21
N ASN A 5 14.34 -1.21 16.91
CA ASN A 5 13.00 -1.50 17.40
C ASN A 5 12.07 -1.99 16.27
N GLN A 6 12.61 -2.77 15.35
CA GLN A 6 11.86 -3.44 14.28
C GLN A 6 11.15 -2.49 13.29
N ALA A 7 11.62 -1.28 13.10
CA ALA A 7 11.18 -0.42 12.00
C ALA A 7 12.12 -0.61 10.82
N HIS A 8 11.55 -1.04 9.68
CA HIS A 8 12.24 -1.10 8.40
C HIS A 8 11.71 0.02 7.50
N SER A 9 12.56 0.56 6.67
CA SER A 9 12.14 1.59 5.72
C SER A 9 13.02 1.65 4.49
N THR A 10 12.45 2.15 3.41
CA THR A 10 13.12 2.40 2.14
C THR A 10 13.17 3.91 1.90
N ALA A 11 14.36 4.43 1.68
CA ALA A 11 14.53 5.83 1.29
C ALA A 11 14.60 5.91 -0.25
N LEU A 12 13.72 6.72 -0.83
CA LEU A 12 13.60 6.92 -2.27
C LEU A 12 14.33 8.18 -2.69
N ASN A 13 15.00 8.13 -3.85
CA ASN A 13 15.60 9.27 -4.54
C ASN A 13 16.52 10.11 -3.64
N ILE A 14 17.38 9.45 -2.86
CA ILE A 14 18.31 10.09 -1.94
C ILE A 14 19.63 10.43 -2.65
N ASP A 15 20.25 11.57 -2.29
CA ASP A 15 21.53 12.03 -2.83
C ASP A 15 22.73 11.26 -2.27
N GLY A 16 22.57 10.64 -1.10
CA GLY A 16 23.66 9.94 -0.41
C GLY A 16 23.18 8.89 0.57
N VAL A 17 24.09 8.34 1.34
CA VAL A 17 23.78 7.29 2.31
C VAL A 17 23.22 7.90 3.59
N VAL A 18 22.09 7.41 4.06
CA VAL A 18 21.56 7.71 5.40
C VAL A 18 22.45 6.98 6.43
N ASP A 19 23.07 7.72 7.35
CA ASP A 19 23.92 7.13 8.39
C ASP A 19 23.08 6.31 9.38
N PRO A 20 23.24 4.99 9.45
CA PRO A 20 22.44 4.14 10.31
C PRO A 20 22.56 4.47 11.81
N ARG A 21 23.65 5.13 12.24
CA ARG A 21 23.81 5.57 13.63
C ARG A 21 22.89 6.72 14.01
N LEU A 22 22.47 7.52 13.03
CA LEU A 22 21.57 8.65 13.24
C LEU A 22 20.09 8.21 13.29
N VAL A 23 19.79 7.06 12.68
CA VAL A 23 18.42 6.54 12.56
C VAL A 23 18.10 5.40 13.54
N GLN A 24 19.00 5.11 14.46
CA GLN A 24 18.81 4.09 15.50
C GLN A 24 19.18 4.64 16.90
N PRO A 25 18.44 5.62 17.43
CA PRO A 25 18.76 6.16 18.76
C PRO A 25 18.63 5.08 19.83
N SER A 26 19.63 4.95 20.69
CA SER A 26 19.59 3.96 21.78
C SER A 26 18.47 4.27 22.77
N GLY A 27 17.64 3.26 23.07
CA GLY A 27 16.51 3.40 23.99
C GLY A 27 15.31 4.18 23.44
N ALA A 28 15.30 4.49 22.14
CA ALA A 28 14.20 5.18 21.50
C ALA A 28 12.94 4.31 21.40
N SER A 29 11.77 4.95 21.45
CA SER A 29 10.50 4.32 21.09
C SER A 29 10.44 4.02 19.57
N LYS A 30 9.50 3.20 19.14
CA LYS A 30 9.26 2.91 17.71
C LYS A 30 9.01 4.20 16.93
N THR A 31 8.12 5.07 17.43
CA THR A 31 7.84 6.39 16.85
C THR A 31 9.11 7.20 16.64
N GLN A 32 10.01 7.26 17.65
CA GLN A 32 11.26 8.00 17.56
C GLN A 32 12.22 7.39 16.53
N VAL A 33 12.23 6.06 16.40
CA VAL A 33 13.03 5.38 15.36
C VAL A 33 12.46 5.70 13.96
N ILE A 34 11.16 5.59 13.76
CA ILE A 34 10.52 5.92 12.47
C ILE A 34 10.79 7.40 12.13
N GLN A 35 10.62 8.31 13.09
CA GLN A 35 10.91 9.73 12.90
C GLN A 35 12.37 9.99 12.50
N ALA A 36 13.31 9.28 13.12
CA ALA A 36 14.73 9.40 12.76
C ALA A 36 15.00 8.89 11.33
N HIS A 37 14.27 7.87 10.87
CA HIS A 37 14.34 7.40 9.49
C HIS A 37 13.82 8.46 8.51
N VAL A 38 12.67 9.11 8.81
CA VAL A 38 12.13 10.22 8.01
C VAL A 38 13.17 11.33 7.89
N HIS A 39 13.65 11.85 9.01
CA HIS A 39 14.68 12.90 9.01
C HIS A 39 15.94 12.50 8.25
N GLY A 40 16.36 11.22 8.36
CA GLY A 40 17.52 10.72 7.63
C GLY A 40 17.32 10.75 6.10
N ALA A 41 16.13 10.43 5.61
CA ALA A 41 15.80 10.53 4.18
C ALA A 41 15.71 11.98 3.72
N GLU A 42 15.03 12.85 4.49
CA GLU A 42 14.89 14.28 4.21
C GLU A 42 16.24 15.00 4.13
N GLN A 43 17.20 14.67 5.03
CA GLN A 43 18.55 15.21 4.99
C GLN A 43 19.32 14.85 3.71
N GLN A 44 18.87 13.82 3.01
CA GLN A 44 19.40 13.39 1.71
C GLN A 44 18.45 13.76 0.55
N HIS A 45 17.53 14.72 0.76
CA HIS A 45 16.55 15.23 -0.20
C HIS A 45 15.60 14.17 -0.77
N GLY A 46 15.43 13.04 -0.08
CA GLY A 46 14.58 11.94 -0.48
C GLY A 46 13.33 11.78 0.37
N HIS A 47 12.52 10.80 0.02
CA HIS A 47 11.28 10.42 0.70
C HIS A 47 11.41 9.06 1.37
N LEU A 48 10.68 8.84 2.47
CA LEU A 48 10.68 7.58 3.18
C LEU A 48 9.41 6.77 2.91
N ILE A 49 9.56 5.47 2.69
CA ILE A 49 8.49 4.47 2.80
C ILE A 49 8.73 3.69 4.11
N LEU A 50 7.75 3.65 5.01
CA LEU A 50 7.76 2.71 6.14
C LEU A 50 7.36 1.32 5.62
N ASN A 51 8.25 0.33 5.75
CA ASN A 51 8.04 -1.01 5.21
C ASN A 51 7.21 -1.87 6.16
N HIS A 52 6.42 -2.76 5.60
CA HIS A 52 5.69 -3.90 6.20
C HIS A 52 5.37 -3.75 7.71
N PRO A 53 4.46 -2.86 8.12
CA PRO A 53 4.13 -2.65 9.54
C PRO A 53 3.77 -3.93 10.26
N ASN A 54 3.09 -4.85 9.58
CA ASN A 54 2.64 -6.13 10.11
C ASN A 54 3.65 -7.28 9.98
N PHE A 55 4.91 -7.01 9.65
CA PHE A 55 5.95 -8.01 9.85
C PHE A 55 6.17 -8.20 11.36
N HIS A 56 5.73 -9.36 11.89
CA HIS A 56 5.60 -9.64 13.32
C HIS A 56 4.77 -8.60 14.09
N TYR A 57 3.80 -7.93 13.43
CA TYR A 57 2.95 -6.87 14.01
C TYR A 57 3.75 -5.77 14.71
N SER A 58 4.87 -5.39 14.09
CA SER A 58 5.89 -4.57 14.73
C SER A 58 5.53 -3.10 14.86
N ASN A 59 4.64 -2.58 14.03
CA ASN A 59 4.24 -1.17 14.06
C ASN A 59 2.73 -1.03 13.97
N THR A 60 2.15 -0.34 14.93
CA THR A 60 0.70 -0.06 15.01
C THR A 60 0.37 1.35 14.54
N ALA A 61 -0.93 1.68 14.41
CA ALA A 61 -1.36 3.03 14.10
C ALA A 61 -0.84 4.04 15.15
N GLU A 62 -0.81 3.66 16.44
CA GLU A 62 -0.29 4.51 17.52
C GLU A 62 1.20 4.81 17.38
N ASP A 63 2.00 3.86 16.90
CA ASP A 63 3.43 4.05 16.65
C ASP A 63 3.67 5.02 15.48
N ILE A 64 2.80 4.98 14.46
CA ILE A 64 2.93 5.72 13.20
C ILE A 64 2.34 7.14 13.31
N ARG A 65 1.17 7.28 13.92
CA ARG A 65 0.40 8.54 13.99
C ARG A 65 1.18 9.77 14.41
N PRO A 66 2.09 9.72 15.41
CA PRO A 66 2.85 10.89 15.84
C PRO A 66 4.03 11.24 14.94
N VAL A 67 4.31 10.45 13.89
CA VAL A 67 5.47 10.67 13.01
C VAL A 67 5.17 11.78 12.01
N GLU A 68 5.97 12.84 12.07
CA GLU A 68 5.87 13.97 11.15
C GLU A 68 6.64 13.69 9.84
N GLY A 69 6.10 14.13 8.69
CA GLY A 69 6.75 13.99 7.38
C GLY A 69 6.71 12.59 6.77
N LEU A 70 6.05 11.62 7.41
CA LEU A 70 5.85 10.29 6.84
C LEU A 70 4.61 10.31 5.94
N HIS A 71 4.82 10.18 4.62
CA HIS A 71 3.73 10.20 3.63
C HIS A 71 3.53 8.87 2.89
N LEU A 72 4.44 7.92 3.06
CA LEU A 72 4.38 6.63 2.36
C LEU A 72 4.61 5.47 3.32
N PHE A 73 3.80 4.43 3.21
CA PHE A 73 4.01 3.17 3.95
C PHE A 73 3.56 1.97 3.11
N GLU A 74 4.11 0.81 3.36
CA GLU A 74 3.67 -0.42 2.69
C GLU A 74 2.32 -0.86 3.24
N LEU A 75 1.27 -0.66 2.43
CA LEU A 75 -0.07 -1.16 2.64
C LEU A 75 -0.16 -2.66 2.33
N HIS A 76 0.63 -3.11 1.34
CA HIS A 76 0.73 -4.50 0.96
C HIS A 76 2.18 -4.86 0.67
N ASN A 77 2.61 -5.97 1.25
CA ASN A 77 3.93 -6.54 1.04
C ASN A 77 3.78 -7.99 0.58
N GLY A 78 4.39 -8.36 -0.54
CA GLY A 78 4.29 -9.67 -1.16
C GLY A 78 5.11 -10.78 -0.49
N HIS A 79 5.85 -10.48 0.58
CA HIS A 79 6.61 -11.48 1.32
C HIS A 79 5.67 -12.39 2.12
N PRO A 80 5.81 -13.74 2.02
CA PRO A 80 4.88 -14.68 2.65
C PRO A 80 4.85 -14.65 4.18
N SER A 81 5.83 -14.01 4.84
CA SER A 81 5.86 -13.86 6.30
C SER A 81 5.27 -12.53 6.79
N VAL A 82 4.72 -11.70 5.90
CA VAL A 82 4.07 -10.44 6.31
C VAL A 82 2.57 -10.66 6.44
N ASN A 83 2.02 -10.35 7.60
CA ASN A 83 0.62 -10.54 7.95
C ASN A 83 -0.25 -9.35 7.49
N ASN A 84 -0.29 -9.09 6.17
CA ASN A 84 -1.02 -7.93 5.62
C ASN A 84 -2.49 -7.85 6.07
N PHE A 85 -3.12 -8.99 6.28
CA PHE A 85 -4.57 -9.11 6.54
C PHE A 85 -4.92 -9.21 8.02
N GLY A 86 -3.94 -9.06 8.91
CA GLY A 86 -4.17 -9.17 10.36
C GLY A 86 -4.59 -10.55 10.83
N ASP A 87 -5.10 -10.62 12.06
CA ASP A 87 -5.71 -11.79 12.66
C ASP A 87 -6.75 -11.35 13.73
N ASP A 88 -7.25 -12.29 14.53
CA ASP A 88 -8.27 -12.00 15.57
C ASP A 88 -7.76 -11.07 16.70
N GLU A 89 -6.44 -10.86 16.82
CA GLU A 89 -5.81 -10.05 17.87
C GLU A 89 -5.10 -8.80 17.33
N HIS A 90 -4.87 -8.73 15.99
CA HIS A 90 -4.07 -7.68 15.37
C HIS A 90 -4.74 -7.14 14.11
N ASP A 91 -4.77 -5.82 13.99
CA ASP A 91 -5.28 -5.13 12.83
C ASP A 91 -4.53 -5.52 11.55
N SER A 92 -5.26 -5.58 10.45
CA SER A 92 -4.66 -5.62 9.11
C SER A 92 -3.96 -4.29 8.80
N VAL A 93 -3.04 -4.29 7.85
CA VAL A 93 -2.39 -3.03 7.42
C VAL A 93 -3.41 -2.05 6.83
N GLU A 94 -4.49 -2.57 6.22
CA GLU A 94 -5.57 -1.73 5.69
C GLU A 94 -6.40 -1.07 6.81
N GLU A 95 -6.61 -1.73 7.95
CA GLU A 95 -7.23 -1.15 9.14
C GLU A 95 -6.33 -0.08 9.77
N ILE A 96 -5.02 -0.35 9.92
CA ILE A 96 -4.03 0.65 10.33
C ILE A 96 -4.12 1.89 9.42
N TRP A 97 -4.21 1.70 8.10
CA TRP A 97 -4.36 2.82 7.16
C TRP A 97 -5.64 3.61 7.38
N ASN A 98 -6.77 2.91 7.55
CA ASN A 98 -8.06 3.55 7.80
C ASN A 98 -8.04 4.41 9.08
N ASP A 99 -7.41 3.93 10.14
CA ASP A 99 -7.25 4.66 11.40
C ASP A 99 -6.43 5.93 11.21
N LEU A 100 -5.28 5.84 10.57
CA LEU A 100 -4.42 6.99 10.28
C LEU A 100 -5.14 8.04 9.43
N LEU A 101 -5.87 7.61 8.38
CA LEU A 101 -6.64 8.50 7.51
C LEU A 101 -7.83 9.13 8.26
N THR A 102 -8.50 8.39 9.13
CA THR A 102 -9.64 8.89 9.93
C THR A 102 -9.20 10.00 10.87
N ASP A 103 -7.99 9.88 11.42
CA ASP A 103 -7.35 10.89 12.25
C ASP A 103 -6.75 12.07 11.45
N GLY A 104 -6.92 12.07 10.12
CA GLY A 104 -6.48 13.16 9.23
C GLY A 104 -5.01 13.11 8.82
N MET A 105 -4.30 12.00 9.07
CA MET A 105 -2.94 11.83 8.60
C MET A 105 -2.91 11.64 7.08
N LEU A 106 -2.19 12.52 6.37
CA LEU A 106 -1.96 12.37 4.93
C LEU A 106 -0.86 11.33 4.69
N ILE A 107 -1.27 10.08 4.49
CA ILE A 107 -0.37 8.96 4.23
C ILE A 107 -0.91 8.08 3.10
N TYR A 108 -0.04 7.67 2.18
CA TYR A 108 -0.37 6.91 0.97
C TYR A 108 0.13 5.47 1.08
N GLY A 109 -0.72 4.55 0.64
CA GLY A 109 -0.44 3.12 0.67
C GLY A 109 0.34 2.64 -0.55
N VAL A 110 1.51 2.05 -0.32
CA VAL A 110 2.38 1.46 -1.35
C VAL A 110 2.19 -0.06 -1.35
N SER A 111 2.40 -0.70 -2.50
CA SER A 111 2.55 -2.15 -2.59
C SER A 111 3.95 -2.51 -3.06
N SER A 112 4.55 -3.52 -2.46
CA SER A 112 5.88 -4.02 -2.80
C SER A 112 5.91 -5.54 -2.77
N ASP A 113 6.83 -6.16 -3.50
CA ASP A 113 7.01 -7.61 -3.49
C ASP A 113 7.99 -8.10 -2.43
N ASP A 114 8.85 -7.22 -1.91
CA ASP A 114 9.88 -7.53 -0.91
C ASP A 114 10.68 -8.79 -1.29
N ALA A 115 11.11 -8.84 -2.57
CA ALA A 115 11.65 -10.04 -3.18
C ALA A 115 13.03 -10.40 -2.66
N HIS A 116 13.17 -11.63 -2.19
CA HIS A 116 14.42 -12.22 -1.70
C HIS A 116 14.82 -13.48 -2.48
N HIS A 117 13.91 -14.04 -3.27
CA HIS A 117 14.13 -15.29 -4.00
C HIS A 117 13.95 -15.09 -5.51
N PHE A 118 15.05 -15.13 -6.26
CA PHE A 118 15.08 -14.91 -7.72
C PHE A 118 15.31 -16.19 -8.52
N GLN A 119 15.68 -17.29 -7.86
CA GLN A 119 15.98 -18.57 -8.50
C GLN A 119 15.03 -19.70 -8.06
N LYS A 120 14.50 -19.61 -6.85
CA LYS A 120 13.49 -20.55 -6.34
C LYS A 120 12.12 -19.90 -6.42
N LEU A 121 11.22 -20.51 -7.17
CA LEU A 121 9.88 -20.00 -7.43
C LEU A 121 8.86 -20.83 -6.65
N GLY A 122 7.84 -20.18 -6.13
CA GLY A 122 6.75 -20.82 -5.39
C GLY A 122 6.09 -19.91 -4.38
N PRO A 123 4.88 -20.25 -3.93
CA PRO A 123 4.11 -19.42 -3.01
C PRO A 123 4.80 -19.20 -1.65
N GLU A 124 5.64 -20.15 -1.24
CA GLU A 124 6.43 -20.09 0.01
C GLU A 124 7.68 -19.20 -0.06
N HIS A 125 8.02 -18.71 -1.26
CA HIS A 125 9.19 -17.87 -1.48
C HIS A 125 8.78 -16.43 -1.77
N SER A 126 9.54 -15.43 -1.30
CA SER A 126 9.34 -14.04 -1.67
C SER A 126 9.89 -13.78 -3.07
N ASN A 127 9.07 -13.99 -4.07
CA ASN A 127 9.41 -13.79 -5.48
C ASN A 127 9.04 -12.38 -5.95
N PRO A 128 9.71 -11.84 -6.99
CA PRO A 128 9.29 -10.60 -7.64
C PRO A 128 7.91 -10.70 -8.27
N GLY A 129 7.23 -9.55 -8.40
CA GLY A 129 5.93 -9.45 -9.07
C GLY A 129 4.72 -9.77 -8.18
N ARG A 130 4.85 -9.69 -6.86
CA ARG A 130 3.74 -9.90 -5.91
C ARG A 130 3.08 -8.63 -5.40
N GLY A 131 3.69 -7.52 -5.67
CA GLY A 131 3.18 -6.21 -5.31
C GLY A 131 4.00 -5.11 -5.98
N TRP A 132 3.32 -4.07 -6.49
CA TRP A 132 3.97 -2.91 -7.11
C TRP A 132 3.06 -1.69 -7.10
N VAL A 133 3.59 -0.56 -7.54
CA VAL A 133 2.85 0.66 -7.76
C VAL A 133 2.83 1.03 -9.24
N MET A 134 1.72 1.63 -9.67
CA MET A 134 1.56 2.22 -11.00
C MET A 134 1.53 3.74 -10.86
N VAL A 135 2.63 4.37 -11.20
CA VAL A 135 2.85 5.81 -10.96
C VAL A 135 2.47 6.62 -12.20
N GLN A 136 1.72 7.70 -11.98
CA GLN A 136 1.40 8.68 -13.00
C GLN A 136 2.39 9.85 -12.89
N ALA A 137 3.47 9.79 -13.67
CA ALA A 137 4.47 10.84 -13.77
C ALA A 137 4.51 11.42 -15.21
N GLU A 138 4.82 12.71 -15.33
CA GLU A 138 4.88 13.38 -16.65
C GLU A 138 6.06 12.92 -17.49
N VAL A 139 7.18 12.57 -16.82
CA VAL A 139 8.42 12.12 -17.46
C VAL A 139 9.01 10.95 -16.67
N LEU A 140 9.75 10.07 -17.38
CA LEU A 140 10.40 8.90 -16.78
C LEU A 140 11.78 9.31 -16.21
N THR A 141 11.76 9.98 -15.07
CA THR A 141 12.96 10.34 -14.29
C THR A 141 12.77 9.96 -12.82
N PRO A 142 13.85 9.70 -12.06
CA PRO A 142 13.74 9.40 -10.62
C PRO A 142 12.99 10.48 -9.84
N ASP A 143 13.29 11.75 -10.10
CA ASP A 143 12.66 12.89 -9.42
C ASP A 143 11.15 12.95 -9.71
N ALA A 144 10.75 12.84 -10.98
CA ALA A 144 9.33 12.91 -11.35
C ALA A 144 8.52 11.72 -10.77
N ILE A 145 9.11 10.51 -10.74
CA ILE A 145 8.46 9.33 -10.18
C ILE A 145 8.35 9.48 -8.65
N SER A 146 9.43 9.86 -7.98
CA SER A 146 9.46 10.02 -6.53
C SER A 146 8.49 11.11 -6.07
N GLU A 147 8.48 12.26 -6.76
CA GLU A 147 7.54 13.35 -6.48
C GLU A 147 6.08 12.94 -6.73
N ALA A 148 5.78 12.23 -7.82
CA ALA A 148 4.45 11.72 -8.08
C ALA A 148 3.98 10.75 -7.00
N MET A 149 4.87 9.90 -6.48
CA MET A 149 4.57 9.02 -5.35
C MET A 149 4.31 9.82 -4.07
N TYR A 150 5.14 10.81 -3.78
CA TYR A 150 4.98 11.67 -2.60
C TYR A 150 3.68 12.47 -2.61
N GLN A 151 3.17 12.80 -3.81
CA GLN A 151 1.89 13.48 -4.01
C GLN A 151 0.67 12.54 -4.10
N GLY A 152 0.86 11.22 -4.00
CA GLY A 152 -0.22 10.25 -4.13
C GLY A 152 -0.70 10.01 -5.56
N ASN A 153 0.05 10.43 -6.58
CA ASN A 153 -0.28 10.24 -7.99
C ASN A 153 0.07 8.81 -8.47
N PHE A 154 -0.44 7.83 -7.78
CA PHE A 154 -0.24 6.41 -8.11
C PHE A 154 -1.37 5.55 -7.54
N TYR A 155 -1.46 4.31 -7.99
CA TYR A 155 -2.18 3.28 -7.28
C TYR A 155 -1.26 2.12 -6.92
N ALA A 156 -1.56 1.45 -5.80
CA ALA A 156 -0.88 0.23 -5.37
C ALA A 156 -1.65 -0.99 -5.88
N THR A 157 -0.95 -2.09 -6.19
CA THR A 157 -1.60 -3.31 -6.67
C THR A 157 -0.86 -4.57 -6.27
N SER A 158 -1.62 -5.66 -6.12
CA SER A 158 -1.11 -7.03 -6.00
C SER A 158 -1.42 -7.87 -7.26
N GLY A 159 -1.69 -7.21 -8.41
CA GLY A 159 -1.95 -7.89 -9.68
C GLY A 159 -3.10 -7.29 -10.50
N VAL A 160 -3.97 -6.47 -9.92
CA VAL A 160 -5.08 -5.84 -10.65
C VAL A 160 -4.57 -4.64 -11.44
N MET A 161 -4.81 -4.63 -12.73
CA MET A 161 -4.41 -3.56 -13.65
C MET A 161 -5.58 -2.63 -13.95
N LEU A 162 -5.35 -1.32 -13.85
CA LEU A 162 -6.37 -0.31 -14.14
C LEU A 162 -6.06 0.39 -15.47
N SER A 163 -7.05 0.43 -16.37
CA SER A 163 -7.00 1.25 -17.58
C SER A 163 -7.38 2.70 -17.31
N LYS A 164 -8.04 2.96 -16.17
CA LYS A 164 -8.32 4.28 -15.65
C LYS A 164 -8.22 4.27 -14.13
N ALA A 165 -7.38 5.17 -13.61
CA ALA A 165 -7.26 5.48 -12.20
C ALA A 165 -7.13 7.01 -12.12
N SER A 166 -8.23 7.73 -11.87
CA SER A 166 -8.18 9.19 -11.88
C SER A 166 -8.97 9.79 -10.73
N ILE A 167 -8.38 10.83 -10.17
CA ILE A 167 -9.00 11.74 -9.23
C ILE A 167 -9.08 13.10 -9.93
N ASP A 168 -10.30 13.60 -10.19
CA ASP A 168 -10.55 14.90 -10.79
C ASP A 168 -11.39 15.72 -9.82
N GLY A 169 -10.74 16.64 -9.14
CA GLY A 169 -11.31 17.32 -7.98
C GLY A 169 -11.77 16.31 -6.93
N ARG A 170 -13.08 16.21 -6.74
CA ARG A 170 -13.70 15.27 -5.78
C ARG A 170 -14.30 14.02 -6.46
N ARG A 171 -13.97 13.76 -7.71
CA ARG A 171 -14.48 12.59 -8.42
C ARG A 171 -13.40 11.54 -8.61
N ILE A 172 -13.60 10.38 -7.97
CA ILE A 172 -12.80 9.18 -8.18
C ILE A 172 -13.41 8.41 -9.36
N SER A 173 -12.60 8.02 -10.35
CA SER A 173 -13.06 7.21 -11.49
C SER A 173 -12.09 6.07 -11.74
N ILE A 174 -12.63 4.84 -11.84
CA ILE A 174 -11.87 3.61 -11.98
C ILE A 174 -12.40 2.82 -13.18
N ALA A 175 -11.48 2.26 -13.95
CA ALA A 175 -11.78 1.19 -14.89
C ALA A 175 -10.67 0.14 -14.83
N VAL A 176 -11.05 -1.11 -14.61
CA VAL A 176 -10.14 -2.27 -14.63
C VAL A 176 -9.83 -2.63 -16.09
N ASP A 177 -8.56 -2.90 -16.37
CA ASP A 177 -8.13 -3.59 -17.59
C ASP A 177 -8.13 -5.09 -17.31
N GLU A 178 -9.28 -5.74 -17.59
CA GLU A 178 -9.46 -7.16 -17.31
C GLU A 178 -8.45 -8.02 -18.07
N ALA A 179 -8.15 -7.67 -19.33
CA ALA A 179 -7.20 -8.42 -20.15
C ALA A 179 -5.75 -8.27 -19.64
N ALA A 180 -5.35 -7.08 -19.17
CA ALA A 180 -4.06 -6.88 -18.54
C ALA A 180 -4.00 -7.60 -17.18
N THR A 181 -5.07 -7.51 -16.38
CA THR A 181 -5.20 -8.22 -15.10
C THR A 181 -5.05 -9.73 -15.30
N ASP A 182 -5.76 -10.33 -16.24
CA ASP A 182 -5.66 -11.76 -16.53
C ASP A 182 -4.24 -12.17 -16.95
N ARG A 183 -3.53 -11.33 -17.70
CA ARG A 183 -2.12 -11.59 -18.07
C ARG A 183 -1.22 -11.59 -16.84
N GLU A 184 -1.33 -10.61 -15.97
CA GLU A 184 -0.53 -10.55 -14.73
C GLU A 184 -0.83 -11.73 -13.82
N LEU A 185 -2.12 -12.05 -13.61
CA LEU A 185 -2.56 -13.15 -12.75
C LEU A 185 -2.29 -14.54 -13.34
N SER A 186 -1.95 -14.65 -14.60
CA SER A 186 -1.48 -15.91 -15.21
C SER A 186 -0.03 -16.23 -14.86
N SER A 187 0.72 -15.26 -14.36
CA SER A 187 2.09 -15.47 -13.89
C SER A 187 2.11 -16.29 -12.60
N SER A 188 2.97 -17.30 -12.55
CA SER A 188 3.18 -18.12 -11.34
C SER A 188 3.84 -17.37 -10.17
N PHE A 189 4.27 -16.14 -10.41
CA PHE A 189 4.85 -15.26 -9.38
C PHE A 189 3.81 -14.50 -8.58
N VAL A 190 2.67 -14.20 -9.19
CA VAL A 190 1.58 -13.48 -8.56
C VAL A 190 0.76 -14.43 -7.70
N VAL A 191 0.63 -14.12 -6.43
CA VAL A 191 -0.09 -14.94 -5.44
C VAL A 191 -1.11 -14.04 -4.74
N GLY A 192 -2.37 -14.44 -4.80
CA GLY A 192 -3.46 -13.72 -4.15
C GLY A 192 -3.72 -14.18 -2.72
N HIS A 193 -4.53 -13.42 -2.03
CA HIS A 193 -5.03 -13.77 -0.70
C HIS A 193 -6.20 -14.75 -0.81
N VAL A 194 -6.03 -15.95 -0.26
CA VAL A 194 -7.07 -17.00 -0.28
C VAL A 194 -8.00 -16.87 0.91
N THR A 195 -9.31 -16.78 0.63
CA THR A 195 -10.38 -16.71 1.63
C THR A 195 -11.34 -17.90 1.45
N PRO A 196 -12.00 -18.38 2.54
CA PRO A 196 -12.94 -19.50 2.44
C PRO A 196 -14.23 -19.15 1.70
N GLY A 197 -14.57 -17.87 1.59
CA GLY A 197 -15.76 -17.35 0.92
C GLY A 197 -15.45 -16.17 0.03
N GLY A 198 -16.28 -15.95 -1.01
CA GLY A 198 -16.12 -14.82 -1.93
C GLY A 198 -17.15 -14.88 -3.04
N VAL A 199 -17.15 -13.85 -3.89
CA VAL A 199 -17.94 -13.76 -5.12
C VAL A 199 -16.99 -13.51 -6.28
N GLU A 200 -17.00 -14.40 -7.27
CA GLU A 200 -16.13 -14.26 -8.44
C GLU A 200 -16.41 -12.98 -9.22
N GLY A 201 -15.36 -12.40 -9.75
CA GLY A 201 -15.39 -11.22 -10.59
C GLY A 201 -14.76 -10.00 -9.93
N VAL A 202 -15.09 -8.84 -10.46
CA VAL A 202 -14.58 -7.55 -10.02
C VAL A 202 -15.59 -6.86 -9.11
N SER A 203 -15.12 -6.36 -7.98
CA SER A 203 -15.84 -5.45 -7.10
C SER A 203 -15.01 -4.19 -6.87
N ILE A 204 -15.63 -3.02 -7.00
CA ILE A 204 -15.02 -1.72 -6.73
C ILE A 204 -15.71 -1.12 -5.53
N GLN A 205 -14.95 -0.83 -4.48
CA GLN A 205 -15.44 -0.31 -3.21
C GLN A 205 -14.94 1.12 -3.00
N PHE A 206 -15.82 2.01 -2.55
CA PHE A 206 -15.47 3.33 -2.07
C PHE A 206 -15.56 3.32 -0.55
N ILE A 207 -14.45 3.67 0.10
CA ILE A 207 -14.22 3.47 1.53
C ILE A 207 -13.95 4.82 2.16
N GLY A 208 -14.71 5.14 3.19
CA GLY A 208 -14.62 6.36 3.97
C GLY A 208 -14.04 6.12 5.38
N PRO A 209 -14.26 7.09 6.29
CA PRO A 209 -13.74 7.04 7.66
C PRO A 209 -14.07 5.72 8.36
N GLU A 210 -13.16 5.29 9.24
CA GLU A 210 -13.22 4.03 9.99
C GLU A 210 -13.27 2.78 9.08
N GLY A 211 -12.80 2.90 7.82
CA GLY A 211 -12.85 1.80 6.86
C GLY A 211 -14.26 1.45 6.35
N ARG A 212 -15.25 2.32 6.60
CA ARG A 212 -16.63 2.07 6.20
C ARG A 212 -16.78 2.03 4.69
N VAL A 213 -17.28 0.94 4.14
CA VAL A 213 -17.65 0.84 2.72
C VAL A 213 -18.89 1.71 2.48
N LEU A 214 -18.71 2.80 1.75
CA LEU A 214 -19.77 3.76 1.41
C LEU A 214 -20.59 3.27 0.23
N GLU A 215 -19.92 2.67 -0.76
CA GLU A 215 -20.52 2.08 -1.94
C GLU A 215 -19.69 0.90 -2.43
N SER A 216 -20.35 -0.14 -2.94
CA SER A 216 -19.72 -1.29 -3.59
C SER A 216 -20.42 -1.57 -4.92
N VAL A 217 -19.63 -1.57 -6.00
CA VAL A 217 -20.12 -1.74 -7.37
C VAL A 217 -19.47 -2.99 -7.97
N GLY A 218 -20.31 -3.93 -8.40
CA GLY A 218 -19.84 -5.09 -9.17
C GLY A 218 -19.52 -4.71 -10.61
N GLY A 219 -18.43 -5.26 -11.16
CA GLY A 219 -17.98 -5.03 -12.53
C GLY A 219 -16.74 -4.12 -12.64
N ALA A 220 -16.28 -3.96 -13.88
CA ALA A 220 -14.97 -3.39 -14.17
C ALA A 220 -14.91 -1.85 -14.16
N LYS A 221 -16.02 -1.14 -13.91
CA LYS A 221 -16.02 0.34 -13.95
C LYS A 221 -16.90 0.92 -12.87
N ALA A 222 -16.39 1.94 -12.18
CA ALA A 222 -17.17 2.73 -11.22
C ALA A 222 -16.64 4.16 -11.13
N SER A 223 -17.48 5.05 -10.58
CA SER A 223 -17.04 6.39 -10.20
C SER A 223 -17.85 6.87 -8.99
N TYR A 224 -17.20 7.60 -8.11
CA TYR A 224 -17.77 8.14 -6.88
C TYR A 224 -17.48 9.63 -6.75
N SER A 225 -18.47 10.40 -6.34
CA SER A 225 -18.28 11.83 -6.03
C SER A 225 -18.18 11.99 -4.52
N VAL A 226 -17.01 12.43 -4.06
CA VAL A 226 -16.72 12.58 -2.64
C VAL A 226 -17.53 13.75 -2.05
N SER A 227 -18.30 13.46 -1.01
CA SER A 227 -19.10 14.44 -0.26
C SER A 227 -18.29 15.06 0.88
N ASP A 228 -18.57 16.32 1.22
CA ASP A 228 -18.03 17.00 2.43
C ASP A 228 -18.43 16.31 3.76
N GLU A 229 -19.33 15.34 3.69
CA GLU A 229 -19.76 14.56 4.86
C GLU A 229 -18.66 13.64 5.40
N TYR A 230 -17.68 13.29 4.56
CA TYR A 230 -16.59 12.36 4.91
C TYR A 230 -15.25 13.09 4.90
N SER A 231 -14.43 12.91 5.94
CA SER A 231 -13.10 13.50 6.02
C SER A 231 -12.15 13.00 4.92
N TYR A 232 -12.37 11.77 4.43
CA TYR A 232 -11.69 11.22 3.26
C TYR A 232 -12.55 10.16 2.56
N VAL A 233 -12.23 9.90 1.30
CA VAL A 233 -12.69 8.71 0.57
C VAL A 233 -11.53 8.15 -0.23
N ARG A 234 -11.33 6.85 -0.17
CA ARG A 234 -10.42 6.09 -1.03
C ARG A 234 -11.16 5.01 -1.79
N ALA A 235 -10.55 4.42 -2.80
CA ALA A 235 -11.16 3.30 -3.50
C ALA A 235 -10.27 2.06 -3.48
N LYS A 236 -10.93 0.88 -3.48
CA LYS A 236 -10.33 -0.44 -3.54
C LYS A 236 -11.01 -1.26 -4.63
N VAL A 237 -10.23 -1.88 -5.47
CA VAL A 237 -10.69 -2.90 -6.41
C VAL A 237 -10.32 -4.26 -5.86
N VAL A 238 -11.26 -5.19 -5.87
CA VAL A 238 -11.07 -6.59 -5.54
C VAL A 238 -11.38 -7.41 -6.79
N TYR A 239 -10.41 -8.14 -7.29
CA TYR A 239 -10.58 -9.16 -8.32
C TYR A 239 -10.54 -10.52 -7.64
N THR A 240 -11.62 -11.28 -7.75
CA THR A 240 -11.79 -12.56 -7.09
C THR A 240 -11.94 -13.67 -8.12
N ARG A 241 -11.14 -14.71 -8.00
CA ARG A 241 -11.30 -15.95 -8.77
C ARG A 241 -11.49 -17.15 -7.85
N LYS A 242 -12.26 -18.13 -8.32
CA LYS A 242 -12.45 -19.38 -7.58
C LYS A 242 -11.21 -20.26 -7.74
N VAL A 243 -10.77 -20.84 -6.63
CA VAL A 243 -9.69 -21.83 -6.58
C VAL A 243 -10.17 -23.09 -5.85
N GLU A 244 -9.37 -24.14 -5.85
CA GLU A 244 -9.76 -25.44 -5.28
C GLU A 244 -10.23 -25.35 -3.83
N ASN A 245 -9.56 -24.53 -3.00
CA ASN A 245 -9.79 -24.42 -1.57
C ASN A 245 -10.40 -23.07 -1.14
N GLY A 246 -11.14 -22.40 -2.01
CA GLY A 246 -11.77 -21.12 -1.67
C GLY A 246 -11.77 -20.12 -2.82
N TYR A 247 -11.51 -18.87 -2.48
CA TYR A 247 -11.48 -17.75 -3.39
C TYR A 247 -10.17 -17.00 -3.24
N GLU A 248 -9.47 -16.77 -4.32
CA GLU A 248 -8.21 -16.03 -4.36
C GLU A 248 -8.50 -14.59 -4.78
N ASN A 249 -8.06 -13.65 -3.97
CA ASN A 249 -8.33 -12.23 -4.13
C ASN A 249 -7.07 -11.46 -4.46
N PHE A 250 -7.17 -10.56 -5.43
CA PHE A 250 -6.15 -9.61 -5.84
C PHE A 250 -6.71 -8.21 -5.75
N TYR A 251 -5.85 -7.24 -5.54
CA TYR A 251 -6.29 -5.91 -5.17
C TYR A 251 -5.62 -4.83 -6.01
N ALA A 252 -6.33 -3.70 -6.17
CA ALA A 252 -5.73 -2.41 -6.45
C ALA A 252 -6.30 -1.37 -5.48
N TRP A 253 -5.44 -0.50 -4.96
CA TRP A 253 -5.81 0.54 -3.99
C TRP A 253 -5.48 1.90 -4.56
N MET A 254 -6.50 2.74 -4.71
CA MET A 254 -6.35 4.16 -5.02
C MET A 254 -6.01 4.93 -3.74
N GLN A 255 -5.27 6.01 -3.92
CA GLN A 255 -4.92 6.89 -2.80
C GLN A 255 -6.13 7.70 -2.32
N PRO A 256 -6.15 8.15 -1.04
CA PRO A 256 -7.27 8.87 -0.46
C PRO A 256 -7.43 10.27 -1.06
N VAL A 257 -8.68 10.70 -1.15
CA VAL A 257 -9.09 12.08 -1.40
C VAL A 257 -9.62 12.65 -0.10
N PHE A 258 -8.97 13.67 0.43
CA PHE A 258 -9.44 14.42 1.59
C PHE A 258 -10.39 15.55 1.17
N THR A 259 -11.33 15.92 2.03
CA THR A 259 -12.34 16.97 1.79
C THR A 259 -11.98 18.29 2.46
#